data_da7ecb901e240c5d496fce9025e40ddf
#
_entry.id   da7ecb901e240c5d496fce9025e40ddf
#
_cell.length_a   1.000
_cell.length_b   1.000
_cell.length_c   1.000
_cell.angle_alpha   90.00
_cell.angle_beta   90.00
_cell.angle_gamma   90.00
#
_symmetry.space_group_name_H-M   'P 1'
#
loop_
_entity.id
_entity.type
_entity.pdbx_description
1 polymer ?
#
loop_
_entity_poly.entity_id
_entity_poly.type
_entity_poly.pdbx_seq_one_letter_code
_entity_poly.pdbx_strand_id
1 'polypeptide(L)'
;MTKLTVRGLQVALASKNIVSNIDLEVSVGQWTCIIGPNGAGKSSLLKALAGIIPSTGEILIDGANMRDLSHRDRACWIAYVAQEPVMPTGMRVFDYVLLGRTAHLKMLATESPKDLEITHYVISELDLVEFIDRDIATLSGGERQRVAIARALTQASPIILLDEPTTALDVGYQQEVLELIDKLRNEKKIAVISTMHDLTVSGLYPDRLLLLAQGHVVASGSAESVLTPENIAQHYGAKVSVINHASGPVVIPERNN
;
A
#
# COMPACT_ATOMS: atom_id res chain seq x y z
N MET A 1 10.10 -18.47 3.22
CA MET A 1 9.80 -17.03 3.49
C MET A 1 8.90 -16.57 2.38
N THR A 2 7.75 -15.98 2.72
CA THR A 2 6.77 -15.54 1.71
C THR A 2 7.38 -14.52 0.75
N LYS A 3 7.23 -14.79 -0.54
CA LYS A 3 7.76 -13.96 -1.62
C LYS A 3 6.67 -13.72 -2.66
N LEU A 4 6.44 -12.45 -2.97
CA LEU A 4 5.64 -12.05 -4.14
C LEU A 4 6.58 -11.94 -5.33
N THR A 5 6.25 -12.64 -6.42
CA THR A 5 6.95 -12.54 -7.70
C THR A 5 5.95 -12.19 -8.78
N VAL A 6 6.22 -11.14 -9.52
CA VAL A 6 5.40 -10.66 -10.64
C VAL A 6 6.23 -10.73 -11.91
N ARG A 7 5.66 -11.28 -12.99
CA ARG A 7 6.34 -11.43 -14.28
C ARG A 7 5.44 -10.99 -15.41
N GLY A 8 5.96 -10.07 -16.21
CA GLY A 8 5.32 -9.58 -17.42
C GLY A 8 3.89 -9.05 -17.18
N LEU A 9 3.62 -8.45 -16.01
CA LEU A 9 2.29 -7.97 -15.66
C LEU A 9 1.86 -6.84 -16.57
N GLN A 10 0.65 -6.97 -17.14
CA GLN A 10 0.03 -5.94 -17.96
C GLN A 10 -1.39 -5.66 -17.48
N VAL A 11 -1.79 -4.40 -17.55
CA VAL A 11 -3.15 -3.94 -17.24
C VAL A 11 -3.66 -3.12 -18.40
N ALA A 12 -4.80 -3.51 -18.97
CA ALA A 12 -5.51 -2.76 -19.98
C ALA A 12 -6.91 -2.39 -19.46
N LEU A 13 -7.28 -1.12 -19.60
CA LEU A 13 -8.62 -0.60 -19.27
C LEU A 13 -9.19 0.09 -20.51
N ALA A 14 -10.40 -0.28 -20.88
CA ALA A 14 -11.11 0.26 -22.06
C ALA A 14 -10.20 0.31 -23.32
N SER A 15 -9.49 -0.79 -23.62
CA SER A 15 -8.57 -0.95 -24.75
C SER A 15 -7.29 -0.09 -24.70
N LYS A 16 -7.01 0.60 -23.58
CA LYS A 16 -5.78 1.34 -23.37
C LYS A 16 -4.86 0.56 -22.43
N ASN A 17 -3.61 0.34 -22.83
CA ASN A 17 -2.60 -0.20 -21.92
C ASN A 17 -2.24 0.85 -20.88
N ILE A 18 -2.49 0.52 -19.61
CA ILE A 18 -2.21 1.39 -18.46
C ILE A 18 -0.88 1.01 -17.82
N VAL A 19 -0.61 -0.31 -17.75
CA VAL A 19 0.64 -0.87 -17.21
C VAL A 19 1.10 -1.96 -18.17
N SER A 20 2.38 -1.98 -18.48
CA SER A 20 2.95 -2.88 -19.49
C SER A 20 4.26 -3.51 -19.01
N ASN A 21 4.30 -4.83 -19.05
CA ASN A 21 5.50 -5.64 -18.82
C ASN A 21 6.23 -5.32 -17.50
N ILE A 22 5.50 -5.38 -16.38
CA ILE A 22 6.08 -5.16 -15.06
C ILE A 22 6.60 -6.46 -14.48
N ASP A 23 7.87 -6.44 -14.10
CA ASP A 23 8.54 -7.47 -13.30
C ASP A 23 8.86 -6.89 -11.92
N LEU A 24 8.49 -7.61 -10.85
CA LEU A 24 8.66 -7.18 -9.48
C LEU A 24 8.85 -8.38 -8.57
N GLU A 25 9.78 -8.26 -7.63
CA GLU A 25 9.93 -9.20 -6.53
C GLU A 25 9.94 -8.45 -5.20
N VAL A 26 9.13 -8.93 -4.25
CA VAL A 26 9.06 -8.39 -2.88
C VAL A 26 9.03 -9.55 -1.89
N SER A 27 9.91 -9.54 -0.92
CA SER A 27 9.95 -10.52 0.17
C SER A 27 9.30 -9.96 1.44
N VAL A 28 8.85 -10.85 2.33
CA VAL A 28 8.37 -10.44 3.65
C VAL A 28 9.45 -9.64 4.39
N GLY A 29 9.00 -8.62 5.13
CA GLY A 29 9.88 -7.68 5.80
C GLY A 29 10.46 -6.59 4.90
N GLN A 30 10.17 -6.60 3.58
CA GLN A 30 10.55 -5.54 2.65
C GLN A 30 9.42 -4.55 2.41
N TRP A 31 9.79 -3.28 2.28
CA TRP A 31 8.89 -2.21 1.85
C TRP A 31 9.34 -1.68 0.48
N THR A 32 8.52 -1.89 -0.53
CA THR A 32 8.72 -1.33 -1.87
C THR A 32 7.72 -0.20 -2.11
N CYS A 33 8.19 0.97 -2.48
CA CYS A 33 7.32 2.09 -2.85
C CYS A 33 7.33 2.35 -4.36
N ILE A 34 6.15 2.47 -4.94
CA ILE A 34 5.94 2.81 -6.35
C ILE A 34 5.69 4.31 -6.43
N ILE A 35 6.61 5.03 -7.03
CA ILE A 35 6.51 6.46 -7.31
C ILE A 35 6.29 6.69 -8.81
N GLY A 36 5.87 7.88 -9.19
CA GLY A 36 5.65 8.25 -10.59
C GLY A 36 4.62 9.35 -10.73
N PRO A 37 4.58 10.06 -11.87
CA PRO A 37 3.63 11.14 -12.11
C PRO A 37 2.18 10.65 -12.07
N ASN A 38 1.24 11.61 -12.03
CA ASN A 38 -0.18 11.29 -12.10
C ASN A 38 -0.50 10.62 -13.44
N GLY A 39 -1.32 9.57 -13.40
CA GLY A 39 -1.66 8.76 -14.57
C GLY A 39 -0.58 7.76 -15.02
N ALA A 40 0.51 7.60 -14.29
CA ALA A 40 1.56 6.61 -14.61
C ALA A 40 1.09 5.14 -14.47
N GLY A 41 -0.05 4.88 -13.80
CA GLY A 41 -0.59 3.53 -13.61
C GLY A 41 -0.38 2.94 -12.22
N LYS A 42 0.10 3.72 -11.23
CA LYS A 42 0.44 3.25 -9.87
C LYS A 42 -0.72 2.50 -9.19
N SER A 43 -1.88 3.16 -9.04
CA SER A 43 -3.07 2.55 -8.43
C SER A 43 -3.60 1.37 -9.23
N SER A 44 -3.50 1.41 -10.57
CA SER A 44 -3.87 0.28 -11.43
C SER A 44 -2.96 -0.93 -11.20
N LEU A 45 -1.66 -0.70 -11.02
CA LEU A 45 -0.72 -1.75 -10.68
C LEU A 45 -1.07 -2.38 -9.33
N LEU A 46 -1.29 -1.58 -8.28
CA LEU A 46 -1.69 -2.12 -6.96
C LEU A 46 -3.01 -2.89 -7.02
N LYS A 47 -4.03 -2.35 -7.72
CA LYS A 47 -5.33 -3.04 -7.89
C LYS A 47 -5.20 -4.36 -8.66
N ALA A 48 -4.31 -4.43 -9.64
CA ALA A 48 -4.01 -5.66 -10.36
C ALA A 48 -3.31 -6.68 -9.46
N LEU A 49 -2.33 -6.26 -8.65
CA LEU A 49 -1.66 -7.11 -7.66
C LEU A 49 -2.65 -7.65 -6.62
N ALA A 50 -3.63 -6.84 -6.21
CA ALA A 50 -4.71 -7.26 -5.31
C ALA A 50 -5.75 -8.19 -5.99
N GLY A 51 -5.70 -8.34 -7.32
CA GLY A 51 -6.70 -9.08 -8.07
C GLY A 51 -8.07 -8.39 -8.17
N ILE A 52 -8.12 -7.06 -7.95
CA ILE A 52 -9.34 -6.24 -8.03
C ILE A 52 -9.69 -5.92 -9.47
N ILE A 53 -8.69 -5.71 -10.33
CA ILE A 53 -8.89 -5.47 -11.77
C ILE A 53 -8.21 -6.56 -12.59
N PRO A 54 -8.72 -6.85 -13.81
CA PRO A 54 -8.11 -7.82 -14.70
C PRO A 54 -6.70 -7.42 -15.11
N SER A 55 -5.81 -8.42 -15.19
CA SER A 55 -4.44 -8.24 -15.67
C SER A 55 -3.98 -9.49 -16.44
N THR A 56 -2.93 -9.38 -17.24
CA THR A 56 -2.21 -10.53 -17.83
C THR A 56 -0.81 -10.63 -17.22
N GLY A 57 -0.04 -11.67 -17.54
CA GLY A 57 1.24 -11.98 -16.87
C GLY A 57 1.04 -12.86 -15.64
N GLU A 58 2.05 -13.05 -14.82
CA GLU A 58 2.01 -13.92 -13.65
C GLU A 58 2.14 -13.13 -12.37
N ILE A 59 1.34 -13.49 -11.36
CA ILE A 59 1.45 -13.01 -9.98
C ILE A 59 1.55 -14.27 -9.13
N LEU A 60 2.73 -14.51 -8.57
CA LEU A 60 3.04 -15.71 -7.80
C LEU A 60 3.31 -15.34 -6.34
N ILE A 61 2.73 -16.09 -5.40
CA ILE A 61 3.07 -16.03 -3.98
C ILE A 61 3.63 -17.40 -3.60
N ASP A 62 4.88 -17.42 -3.17
CA ASP A 62 5.62 -18.66 -2.87
C ASP A 62 5.55 -19.70 -4.01
N GLY A 63 5.52 -19.21 -5.26
CA GLY A 63 5.41 -20.03 -6.46
C GLY A 63 3.99 -20.43 -6.87
N ALA A 64 2.98 -20.22 -6.02
CA ALA A 64 1.58 -20.46 -6.37
C ALA A 64 1.00 -19.27 -7.14
N ASN A 65 0.32 -19.55 -8.27
CA ASN A 65 -0.27 -18.49 -9.09
C ASN A 65 -1.54 -17.96 -8.41
N MET A 66 -1.61 -16.66 -8.20
CA MET A 66 -2.74 -15.96 -7.62
C MET A 66 -4.05 -16.13 -8.43
N ARG A 67 -3.96 -16.45 -9.71
CA ARG A 67 -5.15 -16.66 -10.56
C ARG A 67 -5.86 -17.96 -10.24
N ASP A 68 -5.13 -18.96 -9.76
CA ASP A 68 -5.67 -20.27 -9.42
C ASP A 68 -6.38 -20.26 -8.05
N LEU A 69 -6.22 -19.18 -7.29
CA LEU A 69 -6.83 -18.99 -5.97
C LEU A 69 -8.23 -18.38 -6.07
N SER A 70 -9.12 -18.82 -5.20
CA SER A 70 -10.41 -18.14 -4.99
C SER A 70 -10.20 -16.71 -4.48
N HIS A 71 -11.20 -15.83 -4.62
CA HIS A 71 -11.13 -14.47 -4.06
C HIS A 71 -10.84 -14.47 -2.56
N ARG A 72 -11.40 -15.42 -1.84
CA ARG A 72 -11.19 -15.59 -0.40
C ARG A 72 -9.76 -16.00 -0.09
N ASP A 73 -9.22 -16.99 -0.81
CA ASP A 73 -7.85 -17.46 -0.57
C ASP A 73 -6.85 -16.35 -0.91
N ARG A 74 -7.08 -15.58 -1.99
CA ARG A 74 -6.28 -14.39 -2.29
C ARG A 74 -6.28 -13.37 -1.17
N ALA A 75 -7.46 -13.11 -0.56
CA ALA A 75 -7.57 -12.20 0.58
C ALA A 75 -6.82 -12.69 1.82
N CYS A 76 -6.54 -13.98 1.98
CA CYS A 76 -5.64 -14.45 3.03
C CYS A 76 -4.15 -14.10 2.76
N TRP A 77 -3.79 -13.80 1.52
CA TRP A 77 -2.41 -13.46 1.14
C TRP A 77 -2.15 -11.98 0.98
N ILE A 78 -3.13 -11.22 0.48
CA ILE A 78 -2.97 -9.80 0.16
C ILE A 78 -4.09 -8.99 0.79
N ALA A 79 -3.73 -8.00 1.61
CA ALA A 79 -4.62 -6.93 2.04
C ALA A 79 -4.39 -5.69 1.16
N TYR A 80 -5.46 -4.94 0.86
CA TYR A 80 -5.40 -3.71 0.08
C TYR A 80 -6.12 -2.57 0.78
N VAL A 81 -5.44 -1.44 0.91
CA VAL A 81 -5.97 -0.17 1.38
C VAL A 81 -6.04 0.78 0.20
N ALA A 82 -7.24 1.21 -0.15
CA ALA A 82 -7.46 2.19 -1.22
C ALA A 82 -7.09 3.61 -0.74
N GLN A 83 -6.74 4.49 -1.66
CA GLN A 83 -6.50 5.90 -1.41
C GLN A 83 -7.70 6.57 -0.73
N GLU A 84 -8.89 6.31 -1.24
CA GLU A 84 -10.16 6.74 -0.65
C GLU A 84 -10.98 5.49 -0.29
N PRO A 85 -10.84 4.97 0.94
CA PRO A 85 -11.59 3.80 1.35
C PRO A 85 -13.09 4.14 1.50
N VAL A 86 -13.94 3.28 0.93
CA VAL A 86 -15.38 3.41 1.09
C VAL A 86 -15.74 3.06 2.54
N MET A 87 -16.32 4.02 3.23
CA MET A 87 -16.77 3.90 4.63
C MET A 87 -18.30 3.82 4.67
N PRO A 88 -18.89 2.66 5.04
CA PRO A 88 -20.33 2.54 5.19
C PRO A 88 -20.84 3.44 6.34
N THR A 89 -21.95 4.14 6.14
CA THR A 89 -22.62 4.91 7.21
C THR A 89 -23.34 3.98 8.17
N GLY A 90 -23.40 4.35 9.46
CA GLY A 90 -24.09 3.55 10.46
C GLY A 90 -23.31 2.32 10.95
N MET A 91 -22.03 2.20 10.61
CA MET A 91 -21.16 1.11 11.05
C MET A 91 -20.16 1.64 12.08
N ARG A 92 -20.00 0.92 13.22
CA ARG A 92 -19.00 1.28 14.22
C ARG A 92 -17.59 0.95 13.73
N VAL A 93 -16.60 1.65 14.26
CA VAL A 93 -15.18 1.40 14.01
C VAL A 93 -14.83 -0.07 14.26
N PHE A 94 -15.25 -0.63 15.40
CA PHE A 94 -15.01 -2.03 15.72
C PHE A 94 -15.51 -2.98 14.64
N ASP A 95 -16.77 -2.82 14.24
CA ASP A 95 -17.42 -3.69 13.26
C ASP A 95 -16.73 -3.61 11.89
N TYR A 96 -16.33 -2.39 11.48
CA TYR A 96 -15.59 -2.20 10.24
C TYR A 96 -14.20 -2.85 10.25
N VAL A 97 -13.46 -2.71 11.36
CA VAL A 97 -12.13 -3.33 11.50
C VAL A 97 -12.25 -4.85 11.53
N LEU A 98 -13.27 -5.38 12.22
CA LEU A 98 -13.56 -6.82 12.29
C LEU A 98 -13.85 -7.43 10.91
N LEU A 99 -14.38 -6.66 9.93
CA LEU A 99 -14.53 -7.13 8.55
C LEU A 99 -13.20 -7.63 7.95
N GLY A 100 -12.05 -7.19 8.45
CA GLY A 100 -10.75 -7.73 8.06
C GLY A 100 -10.65 -9.25 8.27
N ARG A 101 -11.40 -9.82 9.21
CA ARG A 101 -11.39 -11.26 9.48
C ARG A 101 -12.22 -12.10 8.51
N THR A 102 -13.06 -11.45 7.66
CA THR A 102 -13.98 -12.14 6.74
C THR A 102 -13.30 -13.19 5.87
N ALA A 103 -12.06 -12.94 5.42
CA ALA A 103 -11.30 -13.89 4.62
C ALA A 103 -11.04 -15.24 5.35
N HIS A 104 -10.99 -15.22 6.68
CA HIS A 104 -10.69 -16.38 7.51
C HIS A 104 -11.95 -17.14 7.98
N LEU A 105 -13.13 -16.54 7.84
CA LEU A 105 -14.38 -17.18 8.28
C LEU A 105 -14.80 -18.27 7.30
N LYS A 106 -15.28 -19.39 7.80
CA LYS A 106 -15.96 -20.39 6.97
C LYS A 106 -17.34 -19.86 6.55
N MET A 107 -17.88 -20.41 5.48
CA MET A 107 -19.23 -20.06 5.03
C MET A 107 -20.25 -20.26 6.17
N LEU A 108 -21.05 -19.24 6.47
CA LEU A 108 -22.03 -19.20 7.57
C LEU A 108 -21.42 -19.29 9.00
N ALA A 109 -20.13 -19.15 9.16
CA ALA A 109 -19.52 -19.06 10.49
C ALA A 109 -19.55 -17.63 11.01
N THR A 110 -19.67 -17.49 12.32
CA THR A 110 -19.48 -16.24 13.05
C THR A 110 -18.01 -16.11 13.46
N GLU A 111 -17.62 -14.90 13.80
CA GLU A 111 -16.27 -14.57 14.30
C GLU A 111 -15.97 -15.35 15.58
N SER A 112 -14.76 -15.87 15.66
CA SER A 112 -14.26 -16.60 16.83
C SER A 112 -13.74 -15.62 17.90
N PRO A 113 -13.59 -16.04 19.17
CA PRO A 113 -12.93 -15.22 20.19
C PRO A 113 -11.54 -14.74 19.76
N LYS A 114 -10.80 -15.53 18.98
CA LYS A 114 -9.50 -15.16 18.43
C LYS A 114 -9.61 -14.01 17.40
N ASP A 115 -10.66 -13.97 16.58
CA ASP A 115 -10.88 -12.89 15.63
C ASP A 115 -11.16 -11.57 16.35
N LEU A 116 -11.93 -11.62 17.45
CA LEU A 116 -12.21 -10.46 18.30
C LEU A 116 -10.94 -9.98 19.00
N GLU A 117 -10.11 -10.89 19.53
CA GLU A 117 -8.83 -10.57 20.16
C GLU A 117 -7.87 -9.87 19.19
N ILE A 118 -7.72 -10.41 17.97
CA ILE A 118 -6.90 -9.78 16.92
C ILE A 118 -7.41 -8.36 16.60
N THR A 119 -8.73 -8.20 16.51
CA THR A 119 -9.36 -6.91 16.21
C THR A 119 -9.08 -5.89 17.31
N HIS A 120 -9.28 -6.26 18.57
CA HIS A 120 -8.98 -5.39 19.72
C HIS A 120 -7.50 -5.03 19.78
N TYR A 121 -6.62 -6.01 19.57
CA TYR A 121 -5.17 -5.77 19.53
C TYR A 121 -4.78 -4.73 18.46
N VAL A 122 -5.30 -4.89 17.23
CA VAL A 122 -4.99 -3.95 16.15
C VAL A 122 -5.57 -2.56 16.41
N ILE A 123 -6.77 -2.46 16.96
CA ILE A 123 -7.40 -1.19 17.36
C ILE A 123 -6.53 -0.47 18.40
N SER A 124 -5.98 -1.20 19.37
CA SER A 124 -5.08 -0.65 20.39
C SER A 124 -3.76 -0.17 19.81
N GLU A 125 -3.14 -0.94 18.90
CA GLU A 125 -1.86 -0.56 18.26
C GLU A 125 -1.97 0.70 17.39
N LEU A 126 -3.17 1.03 16.92
CA LEU A 126 -3.44 2.20 16.06
C LEU A 126 -4.04 3.39 16.82
N ASP A 127 -4.06 3.35 18.15
CA ASP A 127 -4.67 4.40 19.00
C ASP A 127 -6.12 4.72 18.62
N LEU A 128 -6.91 3.67 18.33
CA LEU A 128 -8.31 3.78 17.92
C LEU A 128 -9.30 3.39 19.04
N VAL A 129 -8.80 3.12 20.25
CA VAL A 129 -9.63 2.61 21.36
C VAL A 129 -10.77 3.58 21.72
N GLU A 130 -10.52 4.88 21.74
CA GLU A 130 -11.53 5.90 22.04
C GLU A 130 -12.63 6.02 20.97
N PHE A 131 -12.35 5.51 19.75
CA PHE A 131 -13.29 5.57 18.62
C PHE A 131 -14.06 4.26 18.40
N ILE A 132 -13.81 3.22 19.20
CA ILE A 132 -14.25 1.84 18.96
C ILE A 132 -15.75 1.71 18.69
N ASP A 133 -16.57 2.47 19.41
CA ASP A 133 -18.04 2.47 19.30
C ASP A 133 -18.59 3.62 18.43
N ARG A 134 -17.73 4.50 17.88
CA ARG A 134 -18.15 5.60 17.03
C ARG A 134 -18.52 5.12 15.64
N ASP A 135 -19.50 5.81 15.03
CA ASP A 135 -19.79 5.65 13.60
C ASP A 135 -18.59 6.15 12.77
N ILE A 136 -18.07 5.30 11.88
CA ILE A 136 -16.92 5.61 11.02
C ILE A 136 -17.17 6.83 10.12
N ALA A 137 -18.43 7.14 9.78
CA ALA A 137 -18.76 8.31 8.99
C ALA A 137 -18.50 9.63 9.73
N THR A 138 -18.44 9.59 11.08
CA THR A 138 -18.21 10.78 11.93
C THR A 138 -16.73 11.08 12.15
N LEU A 139 -15.84 10.22 11.70
CA LEU A 139 -14.39 10.36 11.88
C LEU A 139 -13.80 11.43 10.95
N SER A 140 -12.71 12.05 11.37
CA SER A 140 -11.86 12.88 10.50
C SER A 140 -11.20 12.05 9.38
N GLY A 141 -10.61 12.72 8.38
CA GLY A 141 -9.91 12.04 7.30
C GLY A 141 -8.76 11.14 7.79
N GLY A 142 -7.97 11.63 8.74
CA GLY A 142 -6.86 10.87 9.32
C GLY A 142 -7.31 9.68 10.16
N GLU A 143 -8.35 9.85 10.99
CA GLU A 143 -8.94 8.75 11.75
C GLU A 143 -9.51 7.66 10.82
N ARG A 144 -10.22 8.06 9.74
CA ARG A 144 -10.71 7.11 8.74
C ARG A 144 -9.56 6.34 8.07
N GLN A 145 -8.47 7.01 7.75
CA GLN A 145 -7.29 6.34 7.15
C GLN A 145 -6.69 5.31 8.11
N ARG A 146 -6.53 5.66 9.41
CA ARG A 146 -6.08 4.71 10.43
C ARG A 146 -7.02 3.52 10.58
N VAL A 147 -8.33 3.75 10.55
CA VAL A 147 -9.34 2.66 10.59
C VAL A 147 -9.27 1.77 9.36
N ALA A 148 -9.01 2.31 8.15
CA ALA A 148 -8.82 1.51 6.96
C ALA A 148 -7.55 0.63 7.04
N ILE A 149 -6.46 1.18 7.57
CA ILE A 149 -5.22 0.43 7.84
C ILE A 149 -5.46 -0.64 8.91
N ALA A 150 -6.22 -0.31 9.99
CA ALA A 150 -6.61 -1.28 11.02
C ALA A 150 -7.31 -2.48 10.43
N ARG A 151 -8.30 -2.26 9.56
CA ARG A 151 -9.01 -3.35 8.88
C ARG A 151 -8.07 -4.23 8.05
N ALA A 152 -7.13 -3.61 7.30
CA ALA A 152 -6.16 -4.35 6.49
C ALA A 152 -5.19 -5.16 7.36
N LEU A 153 -4.73 -4.62 8.49
CA LEU A 153 -3.88 -5.34 9.44
C LEU A 153 -4.60 -6.47 10.15
N THR A 154 -5.89 -6.27 10.48
CA THR A 154 -6.75 -7.29 11.09
C THR A 154 -6.96 -8.48 10.15
N GLN A 155 -6.85 -8.30 8.84
CA GLN A 155 -6.84 -9.38 7.86
C GLN A 155 -5.65 -10.33 8.05
N ALA A 156 -4.56 -9.89 8.71
CA ALA A 156 -3.35 -10.68 9.00
C ALA A 156 -2.72 -11.33 7.76
N SER A 157 -2.77 -10.65 6.63
CA SER A 157 -2.16 -11.10 5.38
C SER A 157 -0.65 -10.82 5.39
N PRO A 158 0.17 -11.70 4.79
CA PRO A 158 1.63 -11.49 4.73
C PRO A 158 2.06 -10.36 3.78
N ILE A 159 1.17 -9.87 2.93
CA ILE A 159 1.42 -8.79 1.98
C ILE A 159 0.35 -7.71 2.16
N ILE A 160 0.78 -6.46 2.30
CA ILE A 160 -0.12 -5.29 2.39
C ILE A 160 0.19 -4.33 1.24
N LEU A 161 -0.85 -3.96 0.51
CA LEU A 161 -0.81 -2.98 -0.57
C LEU A 161 -1.48 -1.69 -0.08
N LEU A 162 -0.77 -0.56 -0.15
CA LEU A 162 -1.22 0.74 0.35
C LEU A 162 -1.23 1.76 -0.80
N ASP A 163 -2.40 2.15 -1.24
CA ASP A 163 -2.55 3.14 -2.31
C ASP A 163 -2.61 4.55 -1.68
N GLU A 164 -1.50 5.27 -1.72
CA GLU A 164 -1.33 6.62 -1.18
C GLU A 164 -1.84 6.78 0.26
N PRO A 165 -1.30 6.02 1.22
CA PRO A 165 -1.86 5.92 2.57
C PRO A 165 -1.82 7.22 3.38
N THR A 166 -1.15 8.27 2.89
CA THR A 166 -0.89 9.50 3.66
C THR A 166 -1.39 10.78 2.98
N THR A 167 -2.00 10.70 1.80
CA THR A 167 -2.34 11.88 0.96
C THR A 167 -3.32 12.86 1.65
N ALA A 168 -4.19 12.37 2.54
CA ALA A 168 -5.19 13.19 3.24
C ALA A 168 -4.76 13.58 4.67
N LEU A 169 -3.49 13.35 5.04
CA LEU A 169 -2.98 13.53 6.40
C LEU A 169 -2.11 14.78 6.49
N ASP A 170 -2.15 15.47 7.62
CA ASP A 170 -1.12 16.45 7.96
C ASP A 170 0.22 15.77 8.29
N VAL A 171 1.29 16.56 8.39
CA VAL A 171 2.66 16.05 8.53
C VAL A 171 2.83 15.15 9.76
N GLY A 172 2.19 15.48 10.90
CA GLY A 172 2.31 14.69 12.13
C GLY A 172 1.65 13.32 11.95
N TYR A 173 0.40 13.30 11.51
CA TYR A 173 -0.33 12.03 11.27
C TYR A 173 0.29 11.20 10.14
N GLN A 174 0.85 11.84 9.10
CA GLN A 174 1.60 11.15 8.06
C GLN A 174 2.79 10.37 8.64
N GLN A 175 3.57 11.03 9.49
CA GLN A 175 4.72 10.41 10.15
C GLN A 175 4.28 9.24 11.03
N GLU A 176 3.27 9.41 11.88
CA GLU A 176 2.73 8.36 12.75
C GLU A 176 2.30 7.11 11.96
N VAL A 177 1.57 7.30 10.86
CA VAL A 177 1.14 6.19 10.00
C VAL A 177 2.31 5.46 9.36
N LEU A 178 3.32 6.18 8.86
CA LEU A 178 4.48 5.56 8.21
C LEU A 178 5.38 4.83 9.21
N GLU A 179 5.62 5.40 10.39
CA GLU A 179 6.35 4.75 11.47
C GLU A 179 5.64 3.48 11.95
N LEU A 180 4.31 3.52 12.07
CA LEU A 180 3.52 2.36 12.41
C LEU A 180 3.64 1.25 11.35
N ILE A 181 3.51 1.59 10.06
CA ILE A 181 3.68 0.62 8.97
C ILE A 181 5.08 0.00 9.03
N ASP A 182 6.12 0.81 9.25
CA ASP A 182 7.51 0.35 9.36
C ASP A 182 7.71 -0.56 10.57
N LYS A 183 7.19 -0.18 11.75
CA LYS A 183 7.19 -1.01 12.96
C LYS A 183 6.55 -2.37 12.69
N LEU A 184 5.33 -2.39 12.16
CA LEU A 184 4.58 -3.62 11.91
C LEU A 184 5.25 -4.51 10.84
N ARG A 185 5.82 -3.91 9.78
CA ARG A 185 6.62 -4.61 8.79
C ARG A 185 7.78 -5.37 9.44
N ASN A 186 8.50 -4.71 10.33
CA ASN A 186 9.67 -5.28 11.00
C ASN A 186 9.29 -6.35 12.02
N GLU A 187 8.25 -6.11 12.84
CA GLU A 187 7.83 -7.03 13.91
C GLU A 187 7.11 -8.26 13.36
N LYS A 188 6.18 -8.07 12.43
CA LYS A 188 5.33 -9.15 11.89
C LYS A 188 5.87 -9.77 10.60
N LYS A 189 7.00 -9.26 10.09
CA LYS A 189 7.62 -9.71 8.84
C LYS A 189 6.65 -9.72 7.67
N ILE A 190 5.85 -8.65 7.53
CA ILE A 190 4.96 -8.44 6.38
C ILE A 190 5.70 -7.75 5.23
N ALA A 191 5.33 -8.09 3.99
CA ALA A 191 5.76 -7.33 2.81
C ALA A 191 4.83 -6.13 2.61
N VAL A 192 5.40 -4.95 2.36
CA VAL A 192 4.63 -3.73 2.09
C VAL A 192 4.93 -3.26 0.68
N ILE A 193 3.87 -2.99 -0.10
CA ILE A 193 3.98 -2.29 -1.38
C ILE A 193 3.06 -1.06 -1.29
N SER A 194 3.65 0.13 -1.38
CA SER A 194 2.89 1.38 -1.32
C SER A 194 3.03 2.20 -2.59
N THR A 195 2.09 3.10 -2.83
CA THR A 195 2.28 4.24 -3.72
C THR A 195 2.41 5.50 -2.88
N MET A 196 3.22 6.45 -3.33
CA MET A 196 3.38 7.76 -2.68
C MET A 196 3.51 8.86 -3.74
N HIS A 197 3.08 10.08 -3.36
CA HIS A 197 3.25 11.29 -4.17
C HIS A 197 4.42 12.15 -3.71
N ASP A 198 4.66 12.21 -2.40
CA ASP A 198 5.77 12.96 -1.83
C ASP A 198 7.08 12.21 -2.05
N LEU A 199 7.94 12.76 -2.89
CA LEU A 199 9.22 12.14 -3.24
C LEU A 199 10.19 12.10 -2.06
N THR A 200 10.20 13.13 -1.21
CA THR A 200 11.05 13.15 -0.02
C THR A 200 10.62 12.05 0.95
N VAL A 201 9.33 11.98 1.27
CA VAL A 201 8.78 10.96 2.18
C VAL A 201 8.96 9.55 1.62
N SER A 202 8.82 9.37 0.30
CA SER A 202 9.07 8.08 -0.35
C SER A 202 10.52 7.60 -0.25
N GLY A 203 11.46 8.50 0.04
CA GLY A 203 12.87 8.19 0.24
C GLY A 203 13.26 7.84 1.69
N LEU A 204 12.34 8.02 2.67
CA LEU A 204 12.68 7.88 4.10
C LEU A 204 12.43 6.48 4.66
N TYR A 205 11.34 5.83 4.28
CA TYR A 205 10.87 4.59 4.92
C TYR A 205 11.06 3.33 4.05
N PRO A 206 10.73 3.33 2.74
CA PRO A 206 10.85 2.15 1.90
C PRO A 206 12.31 1.72 1.67
N ASP A 207 12.54 0.41 1.61
CA ASP A 207 13.85 -0.15 1.27
C ASP A 207 14.17 0.01 -0.22
N ARG A 208 13.13 0.08 -1.05
CA ARG A 208 13.26 0.11 -2.51
C ARG A 208 12.20 1.00 -3.13
N LEU A 209 12.61 1.77 -4.13
CA LEU A 209 11.71 2.54 -4.99
C LEU A 209 11.59 1.89 -6.37
N LEU A 210 10.39 1.97 -6.94
CA LEU A 210 10.10 1.76 -8.35
C LEU A 210 9.56 3.07 -8.93
N LEU A 211 10.25 3.64 -9.91
CA LEU A 211 9.73 4.77 -10.67
C LEU A 211 8.92 4.25 -11.86
N LEU A 212 7.61 4.48 -11.81
CA LEU A 212 6.68 4.13 -12.87
C LEU A 212 6.38 5.36 -13.73
N ALA A 213 6.60 5.28 -15.04
CA ALA A 213 6.26 6.32 -15.98
C ALA A 213 5.63 5.70 -17.23
N GLN A 214 4.50 6.24 -17.69
CA GLN A 214 3.77 5.77 -18.89
C GLN A 214 3.51 4.25 -18.89
N GLY A 215 3.22 3.70 -17.72
CA GLY A 215 2.93 2.28 -17.54
C GLY A 215 4.15 1.35 -17.49
N HIS A 216 5.37 1.86 -17.50
CA HIS A 216 6.60 1.09 -17.44
C HIS A 216 7.44 1.44 -16.21
N VAL A 217 8.17 0.47 -15.66
CA VAL A 217 9.22 0.74 -14.67
C VAL A 217 10.43 1.31 -15.41
N VAL A 218 10.77 2.57 -15.13
CA VAL A 218 11.88 3.29 -15.79
C VAL A 218 13.12 3.37 -14.90
N ALA A 219 12.97 3.25 -13.59
CA ALA A 219 14.07 3.12 -12.63
C ALA A 219 13.64 2.29 -11.42
N SER A 220 14.57 1.56 -10.81
CA SER A 220 14.31 0.76 -9.62
C SER A 220 15.60 0.59 -8.82
N GLY A 221 15.52 0.78 -7.50
CA GLY A 221 16.68 0.67 -6.61
C GLY A 221 16.47 1.34 -5.27
N SER A 222 17.56 1.73 -4.61
CA SER A 222 17.51 2.55 -3.40
C SER A 222 16.98 3.95 -3.72
N ALA A 223 16.55 4.67 -2.68
CA ALA A 223 16.05 6.03 -2.83
C ALA A 223 17.07 6.95 -3.55
N GLU A 224 18.36 6.86 -3.18
CA GLU A 224 19.44 7.64 -3.78
C GLU A 224 19.63 7.35 -5.27
N SER A 225 19.42 6.09 -5.69
CA SER A 225 19.59 5.69 -7.08
C SER A 225 18.40 6.08 -7.97
N VAL A 226 17.23 6.25 -7.40
CA VAL A 226 15.99 6.52 -8.14
C VAL A 226 15.60 8.01 -8.09
N LEU A 227 15.76 8.67 -6.93
CA LEU A 227 15.44 10.09 -6.73
C LEU A 227 16.60 10.96 -7.19
N THR A 228 16.91 10.95 -8.48
CA THR A 228 17.93 11.82 -9.06
C THR A 228 17.29 13.01 -9.79
N PRO A 229 17.98 14.18 -9.87
CA PRO A 229 17.49 15.32 -10.63
C PRO A 229 17.11 14.94 -12.07
N GLU A 230 17.90 14.07 -12.72
CA GLU A 230 17.69 13.60 -14.09
C GLU A 230 16.39 12.82 -14.23
N ASN A 231 16.16 11.83 -13.36
CA ASN A 231 14.93 11.03 -13.36
C ASN A 231 13.69 11.90 -13.10
N ILE A 232 13.81 12.84 -12.15
CA ILE A 232 12.69 13.73 -11.80
C ILE A 232 12.42 14.70 -12.95
N ALA A 233 13.43 15.30 -13.55
CA ALA A 233 13.26 16.17 -14.70
C ALA A 233 12.65 15.42 -15.89
N GLN A 234 13.15 14.23 -16.21
CA GLN A 234 12.70 13.44 -17.36
C GLN A 234 11.27 12.93 -17.21
N HIS A 235 10.88 12.46 -16.03
CA HIS A 235 9.62 11.73 -15.85
C HIS A 235 8.52 12.57 -15.18
N TYR A 236 8.88 13.54 -14.34
CA TYR A 236 7.91 14.46 -13.71
C TYR A 236 7.86 15.84 -14.40
N GLY A 237 8.82 16.16 -15.27
CA GLY A 237 8.90 17.46 -15.90
C GLY A 237 9.21 18.60 -14.91
N ALA A 238 9.83 18.29 -13.79
CA ALA A 238 10.12 19.24 -12.71
C ALA A 238 11.62 19.43 -12.56
N LYS A 239 12.05 20.68 -12.34
CA LYS A 239 13.42 21.02 -11.98
C LYS A 239 13.58 20.95 -10.47
N VAL A 240 14.51 20.14 -10.01
CA VAL A 240 14.75 19.90 -8.58
C VAL A 240 16.23 19.82 -8.28
N SER A 241 16.61 20.12 -7.04
CA SER A 241 17.85 19.67 -6.41
C SER A 241 17.55 18.53 -5.46
N VAL A 242 18.47 17.56 -5.35
CA VAL A 242 18.38 16.45 -4.40
C VAL A 242 19.54 16.56 -3.43
N ILE A 243 19.23 16.67 -2.17
CA ILE A 243 20.20 16.77 -1.07
C ILE A 243 20.21 15.46 -0.30
N ASN A 244 21.36 14.82 -0.17
CA ASN A 244 21.50 13.63 0.66
C ASN A 244 21.55 14.06 2.14
N HIS A 245 20.51 13.68 2.87
CA HIS A 245 20.43 13.84 4.33
C HIS A 245 20.68 12.49 5.01
N ALA A 246 21.03 12.51 6.31
CA ALA A 246 21.28 11.28 7.06
C ALA A 246 20.08 10.29 7.08
N SER A 247 18.86 10.79 6.97
CA SER A 247 17.63 9.99 6.94
C SER A 247 17.19 9.57 5.53
N GLY A 248 17.86 10.04 4.47
CA GLY A 248 17.51 9.76 3.08
C GLY A 248 17.54 11.02 2.20
N PRO A 249 17.34 10.89 0.88
CA PRO A 249 17.37 12.00 -0.06
C PRO A 249 16.17 12.94 0.14
N VAL A 250 16.44 14.24 0.14
CA VAL A 250 15.45 15.32 0.20
C VAL A 250 15.33 15.96 -1.17
N VAL A 251 14.15 15.96 -1.74
CA VAL A 251 13.85 16.53 -3.06
C VAL A 251 13.32 17.95 -2.89
N ILE A 252 14.04 18.93 -3.40
CA ILE A 252 13.71 20.36 -3.28
C ILE A 252 13.36 20.92 -4.66
N PRO A 253 12.12 21.38 -4.88
CA PRO A 253 11.75 22.05 -6.13
C PRO A 253 12.54 23.35 -6.35
N GLU A 254 13.05 23.55 -7.56
CA GLU A 254 13.71 24.79 -7.96
C GLU A 254 12.73 25.71 -8.71
N ARG A 255 12.83 27.02 -8.48
CA ARG A 255 12.07 27.98 -9.26
C ARG A 255 12.65 28.08 -10.68
N ASN A 256 11.78 28.05 -11.68
CA ASN A 256 12.17 28.48 -13.04
C ASN A 256 12.31 30.02 -13.02
N ASN A 257 13.55 30.50 -13.12
CA ASN A 257 13.81 31.92 -13.31
C ASN A 257 13.49 32.32 -14.77
#